data_9854bec2e991939013b6330723ac72f6
#
_entry.id   9854bec2e991939013b6330723ac72f6
#
_cell.length_a   1.000
_cell.length_b   1.000
_cell.length_c   1.000
_cell.angle_alpha   90.00
_cell.angle_beta   90.00
_cell.angle_gamma   90.00
#
_symmetry.space_group_name_H-M   'P 1'
#
loop_
_entity.id
_entity.type
_entity.pdbx_description
1 polymer ?
#
loop_
_entity_poly.entity_id
_entity_poly.type
_entity_poly.pdbx_seq_one_letter_code
_entity_poly.pdbx_strand_id
1 'polypeptide(L)'
;QFEVNITEYNGYDLYPPGMFFIRTKVLSHPELVIMDLKINDLKNNNGLIEPAEIIEAKVIIKNRGQRSAKNVSVSVLYGENIFNTGKSSFSLGDIHHNEIKDVTFSFFAMINADRDLPIMLEIKENSGKYDQLIPAGLALNKLINNPN
;
A
#
# COMPACT_ATOMS: atom_id res chain seq x y z
N GLN A 1 -14.78 -10.41 31.35
CA GLN A 1 -15.73 -10.06 32.40
C GLN A 1 -15.03 -9.06 33.33
N PHE A 2 -15.67 -7.89 33.54
CA PHE A 2 -15.12 -6.84 34.40
C PHE A 2 -16.08 -6.65 35.59
N GLU A 3 -15.52 -6.50 36.77
CA GLU A 3 -16.26 -6.14 37.96
C GLU A 3 -16.05 -4.63 38.21
N VAL A 4 -17.15 -3.90 38.37
CA VAL A 4 -17.15 -2.47 38.66
C VAL A 4 -17.75 -2.25 40.02
N ASN A 5 -16.97 -1.71 40.94
CA ASN A 5 -17.43 -1.26 42.25
C ASN A 5 -17.75 0.24 42.18
N ILE A 6 -18.96 0.60 42.49
CA ILE A 6 -19.39 1.99 42.56
C ILE A 6 -19.46 2.37 44.05
N THR A 7 -18.64 3.32 44.45
CA THR A 7 -18.64 3.87 45.82
C THR A 7 -19.02 5.33 45.77
N GLU A 8 -19.89 5.74 46.66
CA GLU A 8 -20.25 7.14 46.85
C GLU A 8 -19.65 7.71 48.14
N TYR A 9 -19.32 8.99 48.14
CA TYR A 9 -18.80 9.70 49.30
C TYR A 9 -19.78 9.72 50.49
N ASN A 10 -21.08 9.56 50.21
CA ASN A 10 -22.17 9.57 51.19
C ASN A 10 -22.47 8.20 51.79
N GLY A 11 -21.76 7.16 51.44
CA GLY A 11 -21.94 5.81 51.96
C GLY A 11 -23.11 5.03 51.32
N TYR A 12 -23.63 5.50 50.20
CA TYR A 12 -24.60 4.77 49.40
C TYR A 12 -23.91 3.94 48.32
N ASP A 13 -23.13 3.02 48.77
CA ASP A 13 -22.39 2.13 47.86
C ASP A 13 -23.35 1.13 47.21
N LEU A 14 -23.13 0.84 45.93
CA LEU A 14 -23.85 -0.20 45.24
C LEU A 14 -23.47 -1.58 45.78
N TYR A 15 -24.36 -2.22 46.52
CA TYR A 15 -24.14 -3.55 47.04
C TYR A 15 -25.37 -4.45 46.74
N PRO A 16 -25.18 -5.64 46.14
CA PRO A 16 -23.94 -6.20 45.67
C PRO A 16 -23.35 -5.45 44.45
N PRO A 17 -22.06 -5.62 44.18
CA PRO A 17 -21.45 -4.96 43.03
C PRO A 17 -22.19 -5.22 41.74
N GLY A 18 -22.42 -4.15 40.97
CA GLY A 18 -23.06 -4.27 39.64
C GLY A 18 -22.14 -4.98 38.64
N MET A 19 -22.70 -5.95 37.91
CA MET A 19 -21.99 -6.56 36.78
C MET A 19 -22.37 -5.88 35.49
N PHE A 20 -21.36 -5.45 34.73
CA PHE A 20 -21.52 -4.87 33.40
C PHE A 20 -20.89 -5.79 32.37
N PHE A 21 -21.60 -5.99 31.26
CA PHE A 21 -21.05 -6.65 30.09
C PHE A 21 -20.67 -5.58 29.07
N ILE A 22 -19.37 -5.37 28.90
CA ILE A 22 -18.87 -4.50 27.83
C ILE A 22 -18.64 -5.36 26.60
N ARG A 23 -19.45 -5.15 25.56
CA ARG A 23 -19.20 -5.73 24.25
C ARG A 23 -18.28 -4.78 23.48
N THR A 24 -17.02 -5.14 23.37
CA THR A 24 -16.12 -4.46 22.45
C THR A 24 -16.35 -5.00 21.05
N LYS A 25 -16.80 -4.16 20.13
CA LYS A 25 -16.82 -4.49 18.72
C LYS A 25 -15.44 -4.18 18.17
N VAL A 26 -14.71 -5.19 17.71
CA VAL A 26 -13.50 -4.95 16.93
C VAL A 26 -13.92 -4.18 15.69
N LEU A 27 -13.40 -2.96 15.55
CA LEU A 27 -13.64 -2.15 14.37
C LEU A 27 -12.90 -2.79 13.19
N SER A 28 -13.58 -3.65 12.46
CA SER A 28 -13.01 -4.27 11.28
C SER A 28 -12.90 -3.24 10.14
N HIS A 29 -11.74 -3.12 9.55
CA HIS A 29 -11.47 -2.25 8.41
C HIS A 29 -10.67 -3.00 7.34
N PRO A 30 -10.69 -2.55 6.08
CA PRO A 30 -9.76 -3.03 5.08
C PRO A 30 -8.35 -2.54 5.39
N GLU A 31 -7.35 -3.35 5.09
CA GLU A 31 -5.93 -3.01 5.22
C GLU A 31 -5.20 -3.50 3.96
N LEU A 32 -5.03 -2.61 3.00
CA LEU A 32 -4.33 -2.91 1.77
C LEU A 32 -2.83 -2.71 1.96
N VAL A 33 -2.06 -3.74 1.68
CA VAL A 33 -0.60 -3.71 1.80
C VAL A 33 0.06 -4.18 0.52
N ILE A 34 1.19 -3.59 0.16
CA ILE A 34 2.06 -4.10 -0.88
C ILE A 34 2.85 -5.26 -0.29
N MET A 35 2.64 -6.45 -0.83
CA MET A 35 3.33 -7.67 -0.40
C MET A 35 4.68 -7.82 -1.07
N ASP A 36 4.74 -7.46 -2.34
CA ASP A 36 5.94 -7.62 -3.15
C ASP A 36 5.91 -6.66 -4.35
N LEU A 37 7.07 -6.30 -4.84
CA LEU A 37 7.26 -5.56 -6.07
C LEU A 37 8.39 -6.23 -6.85
N LYS A 38 8.07 -6.78 -8.02
CA LYS A 38 9.03 -7.45 -8.91
C LYS A 38 9.26 -6.60 -10.14
N ILE A 39 10.51 -6.48 -10.52
CA ILE A 39 10.88 -5.82 -11.78
C ILE A 39 11.30 -6.86 -12.81
N ASN A 40 10.94 -6.60 -14.05
CA ASN A 40 11.38 -7.34 -15.22
C ASN A 40 11.95 -6.32 -16.21
N ASP A 41 13.23 -6.43 -16.42
CA ASP A 41 13.97 -5.69 -17.41
C ASP A 41 13.84 -6.40 -18.75
N LEU A 42 13.24 -5.73 -19.73
CA LEU A 42 12.94 -6.31 -21.03
C LEU A 42 14.11 -6.34 -21.98
N LYS A 43 15.24 -5.72 -21.64
CA LYS A 43 16.39 -5.57 -22.53
C LYS A 43 17.45 -6.66 -22.33
N ASN A 44 17.91 -6.84 -21.09
CA ASN A 44 19.02 -7.74 -20.81
C ASN A 44 18.76 -8.69 -19.63
N ASN A 45 17.60 -8.52 -18.96
CA ASN A 45 17.14 -9.35 -17.85
C ASN A 45 18.17 -9.48 -16.71
N ASN A 46 18.90 -8.39 -16.43
CA ASN A 46 19.90 -8.35 -15.36
C ASN A 46 19.30 -7.99 -13.99
N GLY A 47 18.01 -7.64 -13.94
CA GLY A 47 17.28 -7.25 -12.72
C GLY A 47 17.61 -5.85 -12.22
N LEU A 48 18.28 -5.03 -13.03
CA LEU A 48 18.64 -3.65 -12.71
C LEU A 48 17.77 -2.68 -13.53
N ILE A 49 17.49 -1.52 -12.98
CA ILE A 49 16.82 -0.44 -13.71
C ILE A 49 17.90 0.49 -14.26
N GLU A 50 18.11 0.45 -15.55
CA GLU A 50 19.11 1.27 -16.24
C GLU A 50 18.46 2.42 -17.02
N PRO A 51 19.18 3.52 -17.27
CA PRO A 51 18.64 4.64 -18.04
C PRO A 51 18.18 4.24 -19.45
N ALA A 52 17.05 4.82 -19.87
CA ALA A 52 16.43 4.61 -21.19
C ALA A 52 16.05 3.14 -21.50
N GLU A 53 15.92 2.32 -20.48
CA GLU A 53 15.48 0.94 -20.58
C GLU A 53 14.01 0.81 -20.14
N ILE A 54 13.25 0.02 -20.89
CA ILE A 54 11.84 -0.24 -20.53
C ILE A 54 11.79 -1.31 -19.45
N ILE A 55 11.22 -0.94 -18.33
CA ILE A 55 11.05 -1.79 -17.16
C ILE A 55 9.57 -2.09 -16.97
N GLU A 56 9.24 -3.34 -16.75
CA GLU A 56 7.95 -3.74 -16.21
C GLU A 56 8.07 -3.93 -14.69
N ALA A 57 7.17 -3.31 -13.94
CA ALA A 57 7.08 -3.49 -12.49
C ALA A 57 5.73 -4.14 -12.16
N LYS A 58 5.77 -5.29 -11.49
CA LYS A 58 4.61 -6.00 -10.99
C LYS A 58 4.49 -5.80 -9.49
N VAL A 59 3.39 -5.18 -9.07
CA VAL A 59 3.07 -4.94 -7.66
C VAL A 59 2.01 -5.93 -7.22
N ILE A 60 2.25 -6.59 -6.10
CA ILE A 60 1.32 -7.55 -5.48
C ILE A 60 0.70 -6.89 -4.25
N ILE A 61 -0.62 -6.77 -4.25
CA ILE A 61 -1.40 -6.12 -3.21
C ILE A 61 -2.27 -7.16 -2.51
N LYS A 62 -2.27 -7.14 -1.18
CA LYS A 62 -3.10 -8.02 -0.35
C LYS A 62 -3.96 -7.20 0.60
N ASN A 63 -5.19 -7.63 0.79
CA ASN A 63 -6.01 -7.12 1.89
C ASN A 63 -5.79 -7.97 3.15
N ARG A 64 -5.05 -7.44 4.12
CA ARG A 64 -4.82 -8.06 5.43
C ARG A 64 -5.91 -7.76 6.44
N GLY A 65 -6.73 -6.74 6.15
CA GLY A 65 -7.84 -6.32 7.00
C GLY A 65 -8.99 -7.32 7.03
N GLN A 66 -9.77 -7.27 8.08
CA GLN A 66 -10.91 -8.17 8.28
C GLN A 66 -12.11 -7.83 7.39
N ARG A 67 -12.13 -6.64 6.82
CA ARG A 67 -13.21 -6.16 5.95
C ARG A 67 -12.74 -6.07 4.50
N SER A 68 -13.66 -6.34 3.57
CA SER A 68 -13.38 -6.14 2.15
C SER A 68 -13.15 -4.66 1.84
N ALA A 69 -12.11 -4.38 1.06
CA ALA A 69 -11.95 -3.09 0.39
C ALA A 69 -12.82 -3.08 -0.86
N LYS A 70 -13.59 -2.01 -1.05
CA LYS A 70 -14.56 -1.91 -2.15
C LYS A 70 -14.06 -0.99 -3.25
N ASN A 71 -14.30 -1.40 -4.51
CA ASN A 71 -13.94 -0.61 -5.69
C ASN A 71 -12.50 -0.08 -5.65
N VAL A 72 -11.55 -0.95 -5.37
CA VAL A 72 -10.14 -0.58 -5.27
C VAL A 72 -9.61 -0.20 -6.65
N SER A 73 -8.91 0.92 -6.70
CA SER A 73 -8.15 1.36 -7.88
C SER A 73 -6.72 1.70 -7.49
N VAL A 74 -5.81 1.51 -8.43
CA VAL A 74 -4.40 1.84 -8.27
C VAL A 74 -3.98 2.74 -9.42
N SER A 75 -3.37 3.88 -9.10
CA SER A 75 -2.77 4.78 -10.07
C SER A 75 -1.26 4.89 -9.80
N VAL A 76 -0.49 4.86 -10.87
CA VAL A 76 0.97 5.03 -10.80
C VAL A 76 1.30 6.47 -11.18
N LEU A 77 1.91 7.20 -10.25
CA LEU A 77 2.35 8.59 -10.44
C LEU A 77 3.85 8.60 -10.66
N TYR A 78 4.27 9.24 -11.74
CA TYR A 78 5.67 9.32 -12.14
C TYR A 78 6.21 10.73 -11.88
N GLY A 79 7.36 10.83 -11.27
CA GLY A 79 8.08 12.07 -11.09
C GLY A 79 8.86 12.50 -12.32
N GLU A 80 9.71 13.49 -12.14
CA GLU A 80 10.48 14.07 -13.24
C GLU A 80 11.43 13.05 -13.89
N ASN A 81 11.57 13.17 -15.21
CA ASN A 81 12.46 12.33 -16.03
C ASN A 81 12.12 10.83 -16.01
N ILE A 82 10.90 10.48 -15.64
CA ILE A 82 10.34 9.13 -15.73
C ILE A 82 9.12 9.17 -16.62
N PHE A 83 9.06 8.24 -17.58
CA PHE A 83 8.03 8.20 -18.60
C PHE A 83 7.28 6.88 -18.58
N ASN A 84 5.97 6.99 -18.53
CA ASN A 84 5.08 5.86 -18.66
C ASN A 84 5.13 5.30 -20.09
N THR A 85 5.22 3.99 -20.24
CA THR A 85 5.19 3.30 -21.54
C THR A 85 3.97 2.42 -21.72
N GLY A 86 3.07 2.40 -20.73
CA GLY A 86 1.89 1.55 -20.76
C GLY A 86 0.73 2.16 -19.98
N LYS A 87 -0.03 1.31 -19.31
CA LYS A 87 -1.16 1.69 -18.48
C LYS A 87 -0.67 2.16 -17.11
N SER A 88 -1.20 3.28 -16.62
CA SER A 88 -0.85 3.86 -15.32
C SER A 88 -2.00 3.86 -14.31
N SER A 89 -3.20 3.43 -14.71
CA SER A 89 -4.36 3.35 -13.82
C SER A 89 -5.07 2.02 -13.97
N PHE A 90 -5.39 1.38 -12.86
CA PHE A 90 -5.92 0.03 -12.80
C PHE A 90 -7.14 -0.03 -11.88
N SER A 91 -8.22 -0.66 -12.32
CA SER A 91 -9.37 -0.98 -11.47
C SER A 91 -9.24 -2.44 -11.03
N LEU A 92 -9.19 -2.67 -9.73
CA LEU A 92 -9.07 -4.01 -9.14
C LEU A 92 -10.41 -4.56 -8.64
N GLY A 93 -11.43 -3.70 -8.58
CA GLY A 93 -12.71 -4.06 -7.99
C GLY A 93 -12.61 -4.28 -6.48
N ASP A 94 -13.41 -5.19 -5.96
CA ASP A 94 -13.39 -5.53 -4.54
C ASP A 94 -12.22 -6.45 -4.22
N ILE A 95 -11.59 -6.23 -3.06
CA ILE A 95 -10.53 -7.10 -2.53
C ILE A 95 -10.97 -7.60 -1.16
N HIS A 96 -11.30 -8.88 -1.08
CA HIS A 96 -11.77 -9.51 0.15
C HIS A 96 -10.63 -9.77 1.15
N HIS A 97 -11.00 -10.12 2.37
CA HIS A 97 -10.03 -10.52 3.40
C HIS A 97 -9.08 -11.61 2.88
N ASN A 98 -7.79 -11.40 3.05
CA ASN A 98 -6.70 -12.27 2.55
C ASN A 98 -6.60 -12.41 1.02
N GLU A 99 -7.47 -11.77 0.24
CA GLU A 99 -7.38 -11.79 -1.21
C GLU A 99 -6.16 -11.00 -1.70
N ILE A 100 -5.57 -11.49 -2.80
CA ILE A 100 -4.40 -10.91 -3.45
C ILE A 100 -4.80 -10.47 -4.86
N LYS A 101 -4.41 -9.28 -5.23
CA LYS A 101 -4.49 -8.73 -6.60
C LYS A 101 -3.13 -8.23 -7.03
N ASP A 102 -2.88 -8.18 -8.32
CA ASP A 102 -1.66 -7.60 -8.86
C ASP A 102 -1.93 -6.56 -9.94
N VAL A 103 -1.00 -5.65 -10.10
CA VAL A 103 -0.94 -4.68 -11.19
C VAL A 103 0.44 -4.72 -11.81
N THR A 104 0.50 -4.59 -13.12
CA THR A 104 1.75 -4.46 -13.87
C THR A 104 1.75 -3.15 -14.63
N PHE A 105 2.77 -2.33 -14.42
CA PHE A 105 2.98 -1.07 -15.12
C PHE A 105 4.36 -1.04 -15.74
N SER A 106 4.53 -0.22 -16.78
CA SER A 106 5.79 -0.13 -17.52
C SER A 106 6.24 1.32 -17.62
N PHE A 107 7.53 1.51 -17.49
CA PHE A 107 8.14 2.84 -17.56
C PHE A 107 9.58 2.76 -18.06
N PHE A 108 10.15 3.91 -18.38
CA PHE A 108 11.60 4.10 -18.47
C PHE A 108 12.02 5.40 -17.76
N ALA A 109 13.24 5.42 -17.26
CA ALA A 109 13.82 6.58 -16.61
C ALA A 109 14.98 7.13 -17.44
N MET A 110 15.10 8.45 -17.51
CA MET A 110 16.23 9.12 -18.15
C MET A 110 17.46 9.12 -17.24
N ILE A 111 18.64 9.33 -17.80
CA ILE A 111 19.90 9.38 -17.03
C ILE A 111 19.94 10.49 -15.96
N ASN A 112 19.18 11.56 -16.18
CA ASN A 112 19.03 12.67 -15.24
C ASN A 112 17.87 12.50 -14.23
N ALA A 113 17.16 11.38 -14.24
CA ALA A 113 16.22 11.05 -13.19
C ALA A 113 16.95 10.87 -11.85
N ASP A 114 16.23 11.08 -10.75
CA ASP A 114 16.77 10.80 -9.42
C ASP A 114 17.15 9.34 -9.28
N ARG A 115 18.18 9.06 -8.46
CA ARG A 115 18.59 7.69 -8.19
C ARG A 115 17.49 6.88 -7.51
N ASP A 116 16.87 7.46 -6.50
CA ASP A 116 15.65 6.93 -5.91
C ASP A 116 14.47 7.44 -6.76
N LEU A 117 13.96 6.56 -7.62
CA LEU A 117 12.94 6.94 -8.59
C LEU A 117 11.66 7.43 -7.90
N PRO A 118 11.23 8.67 -8.14
CA PRO A 118 10.00 9.21 -7.55
C PRO A 118 8.76 8.64 -8.24
N ILE A 119 8.53 7.35 -8.05
CA ILE A 119 7.33 6.65 -8.50
C ILE A 119 6.47 6.37 -7.28
N MET A 120 5.22 6.85 -7.31
CA MET A 120 4.26 6.66 -6.23
C MET A 120 3.09 5.80 -6.70
N LEU A 121 2.61 4.95 -5.83
CA LEU A 121 1.40 4.15 -6.02
C LEU A 121 0.29 4.79 -5.19
N GLU A 122 -0.71 5.33 -5.86
CA GLU A 122 -1.92 5.84 -5.24
C GLU A 122 -2.97 4.74 -5.23
N ILE A 123 -3.33 4.24 -4.05
CA ILE A 123 -4.34 3.21 -3.85
C ILE A 123 -5.58 3.88 -3.28
N LYS A 124 -6.70 3.79 -3.98
CA LYS A 124 -7.99 4.34 -3.56
C LYS A 124 -9.02 3.24 -3.39
N GLU A 125 -9.92 3.45 -2.43
CA GLU A 125 -11.06 2.58 -2.20
C GLU A 125 -12.35 3.41 -2.06
N ASN A 126 -13.50 2.79 -2.13
CA ASN A 126 -14.80 3.47 -2.27
C ASN A 126 -15.11 4.51 -1.19
N SER A 127 -14.65 4.31 0.04
CA SER A 127 -14.94 5.26 1.14
C SER A 127 -13.99 6.45 1.17
N GLY A 128 -12.84 6.35 0.52
CA GLY A 128 -11.74 7.32 0.58
C GLY A 128 -11.01 7.36 1.93
N LYS A 129 -11.52 6.66 2.93
CA LYS A 129 -10.97 6.69 4.31
C LYS A 129 -9.64 5.95 4.43
N TYR A 130 -9.45 4.95 3.58
CA TYR A 130 -8.26 4.08 3.60
C TYR A 130 -7.40 4.25 2.35
N ASP A 131 -7.54 5.40 1.69
CA ASP A 131 -6.69 5.79 0.58
C ASP A 131 -5.24 5.91 1.04
N GLN A 132 -4.32 5.50 0.17
CA GLN A 132 -2.90 5.47 0.48
C GLN A 132 -2.09 6.01 -0.69
N LEU A 133 -0.98 6.67 -0.38
CA LEU A 133 0.04 7.07 -1.32
C LEU A 133 1.37 6.47 -0.87
N ILE A 134 1.88 5.49 -1.61
CA ILE A 134 3.01 4.65 -1.20
C ILE A 134 4.13 4.79 -2.23
N PRO A 135 5.39 5.07 -1.82
CA PRO A 135 6.52 5.04 -2.76
C PRO A 135 6.77 3.61 -3.25
N ALA A 136 7.04 3.48 -4.55
CA ALA A 136 7.35 2.18 -5.14
C ALA A 136 8.70 1.61 -4.66
N GLY A 137 9.61 2.47 -4.19
CA GLY A 137 10.90 2.05 -3.64
C GLY A 137 11.86 1.50 -4.69
N LEU A 138 11.80 2.01 -5.92
CA LEU A 138 12.66 1.61 -7.03
C LEU A 138 13.88 2.53 -7.16
N ALA A 139 15.03 1.97 -7.47
CA ALA A 139 16.27 2.72 -7.64
C ALA A 139 16.87 2.55 -9.04
N LEU A 140 17.28 3.67 -9.63
CA LEU A 140 17.96 3.71 -10.91
C LEU A 140 19.45 3.32 -10.73
N ASN A 141 19.88 2.32 -11.47
CA ASN A 141 21.29 1.95 -11.53
C ASN A 141 22.01 2.86 -12.54
N LYS A 142 22.66 3.89 -12.01
CA LYS A 142 23.57 4.72 -12.82
C LYS A 142 24.92 4.07 -12.81
N LEU A 143 25.36 3.55 -13.95
CA LEU A 143 26.74 3.13 -14.11
C LEU A 143 27.64 4.34 -13.78
N ILE A 144 28.42 4.21 -12.72
CA ILE A 144 29.46 5.18 -12.43
C ILE A 144 30.55 4.92 -13.44
N ASN A 145 30.53 5.66 -14.54
CA ASN A 145 31.72 5.76 -15.39
C ASN A 145 32.78 6.45 -14.54
N ASN A 146 33.64 5.67 -13.93
CA ASN A 146 34.88 6.19 -13.38
C ASN A 146 35.76 6.62 -14.59
N PRO A 147 35.93 7.92 -14.83
CA PRO A 147 36.88 8.36 -15.81
C PRO A 147 38.27 8.02 -15.26
N ASN A 148 38.93 7.07 -15.88
CA ASN A 148 40.36 6.86 -15.68
C ASN A 148 41.12 8.06 -16.20
#